data_0a0e23284411de6aae2c7f4f361a0c0f
#
_entry.id   0a0e23284411de6aae2c7f4f361a0c0f
#
_cell.length_a   1.000
_cell.length_b   1.000
_cell.length_c   1.000
_cell.angle_alpha   90.00
_cell.angle_beta   90.00
_cell.angle_gamma   90.00
#
_symmetry.space_group_name_H-M   'P 1'
#
loop_
_entity.id
_entity.type
_entity.pdbx_description
1 polymer ?
#
loop_
_entity_poly.entity_id
_entity_poly.type
_entity_poly.pdbx_seq_one_letter_code
_entity_poly.pdbx_strand_id
1 'polypeptide(L)'
;MDLVLDAMEIRVLGSLIEKELATPEYYPLTLNALTNACNQKSNRDPVVAYDEASVASAAARLVEKGLVWESGVSRVPKYEERFTHERSLVPRESAVLCVLLLRGPQTVGEIRGRTARLHDFANLEEVQAALDNLVEWGYAQQLARMPGHKESRYRDLLRGEVEAPKGPADLKLPDIPPIEIARIEKVEAAVERMQKEIEDLKTAFETFKKQFD
;
A
#
# COMPACT_ATOMS: atom_id res chain seq x y z
N MET A 1 -5.13 5.82 23.42
CA MET A 1 -3.94 6.65 23.11
C MET A 1 -3.93 6.79 21.61
N ASP A 2 -4.23 7.98 21.10
CA ASP A 2 -4.35 8.19 19.64
C ASP A 2 -2.94 8.23 19.04
N LEU A 3 -2.46 7.05 18.64
CA LEU A 3 -1.17 6.91 17.96
C LEU A 3 -1.34 7.39 16.52
N VAL A 4 -0.88 8.62 16.25
CA VAL A 4 -0.89 9.18 14.89
C VAL A 4 0.53 9.25 14.37
N LEU A 5 0.72 8.65 13.18
CA LEU A 5 1.99 8.63 12.47
C LEU A 5 1.87 9.41 11.15
N ASP A 6 2.91 10.13 10.78
CA ASP A 6 2.99 10.75 9.47
C ASP A 6 3.31 9.75 8.36
N ALA A 7 3.21 10.17 7.09
CA ALA A 7 3.39 9.28 5.94
C ALA A 7 4.80 8.65 5.89
N MET A 8 5.81 9.35 6.39
CA MET A 8 7.18 8.86 6.40
C MET A 8 7.40 7.87 7.55
N GLU A 9 6.87 8.15 8.73
CA GLU A 9 6.86 7.24 9.88
C GLU A 9 6.16 5.92 9.54
N ILE A 10 5.01 5.98 8.89
CA ILE A 10 4.28 4.81 8.37
C ILE A 10 5.15 3.99 7.40
N ARG A 11 5.85 4.68 6.48
CA ARG A 11 6.73 4.01 5.52
C ARG A 11 7.90 3.33 6.20
N VAL A 12 8.52 3.98 7.17
CA VAL A 12 9.64 3.42 7.95
C VAL A 12 9.17 2.22 8.76
N LEU A 13 8.09 2.36 9.53
CA LEU A 13 7.55 1.27 10.34
C LEU A 13 7.14 0.06 9.48
N GLY A 14 6.36 0.29 8.42
CA GLY A 14 5.94 -0.77 7.50
C GLY A 14 7.12 -1.46 6.81
N SER A 15 8.20 -0.71 6.50
CA SER A 15 9.40 -1.30 5.91
C SER A 15 10.18 -2.16 6.89
N LEU A 16 10.23 -1.79 8.17
CA LEU A 16 10.85 -2.61 9.22
C LEU A 16 10.07 -3.90 9.43
N ILE A 17 8.74 -3.83 9.58
CA ILE A 17 7.88 -5.03 9.71
C ILE A 17 8.05 -5.95 8.49
N GLU A 18 8.04 -5.39 7.26
CA GLU A 18 8.25 -6.20 6.06
C GLU A 18 9.56 -6.96 6.08
N LYS A 19 10.68 -6.30 6.45
CA LYS A 19 12.00 -6.92 6.42
C LYS A 19 12.20 -7.94 7.53
N GLU A 20 11.61 -7.72 8.67
CA GLU A 20 11.60 -8.74 9.74
C GLU A 20 10.88 -10.02 9.30
N LEU A 21 9.72 -9.90 8.65
CA LEU A 21 8.96 -11.06 8.18
C LEU A 21 9.56 -11.72 6.94
N ALA A 22 10.05 -10.94 5.97
CA ALA A 22 10.46 -11.43 4.66
C ALA A 22 11.94 -11.87 4.60
N THR A 23 12.81 -11.22 5.37
CA THR A 23 14.28 -11.41 5.31
C THR A 23 14.90 -11.28 6.70
N PRO A 24 14.50 -12.11 7.68
CA PRO A 24 14.95 -12.02 9.07
C PRO A 24 16.46 -12.16 9.22
N GLU A 25 17.14 -12.83 8.28
CA GLU A 25 18.60 -13.00 8.28
C GLU A 25 19.36 -11.68 8.08
N TYR A 26 18.73 -10.64 7.51
CA TYR A 26 19.31 -9.31 7.32
C TYR A 26 18.76 -8.27 8.30
N TYR A 27 17.97 -8.70 9.27
CA TYR A 27 17.34 -7.84 10.27
C TYR A 27 18.11 -7.92 11.61
N PRO A 28 18.22 -6.84 12.40
CA PRO A 28 17.72 -5.49 12.20
C PRO A 28 18.51 -4.67 11.16
N LEU A 29 17.89 -3.60 10.61
CA LEU A 29 18.40 -2.85 9.45
C LEU A 29 19.32 -1.70 9.86
N THR A 30 20.42 -1.49 9.11
CA THR A 30 21.15 -0.21 9.15
C THR A 30 20.32 0.91 8.50
N LEU A 31 20.66 2.18 8.75
CA LEU A 31 19.97 3.33 8.16
C LEU A 31 19.96 3.28 6.62
N ASN A 32 21.08 2.92 6.00
CA ASN A 32 21.16 2.77 4.55
C ASN A 32 20.23 1.66 4.03
N ALA A 33 20.23 0.48 4.70
CA ALA A 33 19.32 -0.62 4.35
C ALA A 33 17.84 -0.23 4.52
N LEU A 34 17.50 0.52 5.58
CA LEU A 34 16.17 1.03 5.85
C LEU A 34 15.73 2.04 4.78
N THR A 35 16.62 2.98 4.40
CA THR A 35 16.36 3.95 3.33
C THR A 35 16.09 3.24 2.00
N ASN A 36 16.89 2.23 1.66
CA ASN A 36 16.66 1.41 0.48
C ASN A 36 15.34 0.64 0.55
N ALA A 37 14.96 0.12 1.73
CA ALA A 37 13.68 -0.55 1.94
C ALA A 37 12.49 0.40 1.78
N CYS A 38 12.58 1.64 2.27
CA CYS A 38 11.54 2.66 2.09
C CYS A 38 11.33 3.04 0.61
N ASN A 39 12.40 3.10 -0.17
CA ASN A 39 12.44 3.57 -1.56
C ASN A 39 12.25 2.43 -2.60
N GLN A 40 11.91 1.22 -2.19
CA GLN A 40 11.66 0.13 -3.13
C GLN A 40 10.57 0.50 -4.13
N LYS A 41 10.77 0.12 -5.41
CA LYS A 41 9.80 0.37 -6.49
C LYS A 41 8.65 -0.65 -6.49
N SER A 42 8.83 -1.79 -5.83
CA SER A 42 7.81 -2.83 -5.70
C SER A 42 7.25 -2.87 -4.28
N ASN A 43 6.02 -3.34 -4.13
CA ASN A 43 5.32 -3.48 -2.85
C ASN A 43 5.16 -2.17 -2.06
N ARG A 44 5.13 -1.02 -2.76
CA ARG A 44 4.94 0.33 -2.20
C ARG A 44 3.89 1.08 -3.01
N ASP A 45 3.02 1.79 -2.31
CA ASP A 45 2.07 2.72 -2.91
C ASP A 45 1.86 3.89 -1.91
N PRO A 46 2.25 5.11 -2.32
CA PRO A 46 3.00 5.48 -3.53
C PRO A 46 4.48 5.04 -3.50
N VAL A 47 5.11 4.95 -4.65
CA VAL A 47 6.58 4.84 -4.73
C VAL A 47 7.19 6.19 -4.38
N VAL A 48 8.20 6.20 -3.51
CA VAL A 48 8.85 7.42 -3.01
C VAL A 48 10.37 7.35 -3.21
N ALA A 49 11.03 8.50 -3.08
CA ALA A 49 12.49 8.65 -3.12
C ALA A 49 12.93 9.52 -1.94
N TYR A 50 12.89 8.95 -0.73
CA TYR A 50 13.34 9.63 0.48
C TYR A 50 14.86 9.64 0.57
N ASP A 51 15.44 10.74 1.01
CA ASP A 51 16.86 10.81 1.38
C ASP A 51 17.10 10.17 2.77
N GLU A 52 18.35 9.84 3.02
CA GLU A 52 18.76 9.15 4.26
C GLU A 52 18.52 10.01 5.51
N ALA A 53 18.70 11.34 5.42
CA ALA A 53 18.47 12.24 6.54
C ALA A 53 16.99 12.30 6.95
N SER A 54 16.09 12.32 5.97
CA SER A 54 14.65 12.28 6.19
C SER A 54 14.19 10.97 6.84
N VAL A 55 14.74 9.82 6.38
CA VAL A 55 14.47 8.51 6.96
C VAL A 55 15.01 8.42 8.40
N ALA A 56 16.22 8.93 8.65
CA ALA A 56 16.80 9.00 9.99
C ALA A 56 15.93 9.81 10.95
N SER A 57 15.45 10.98 10.51
CA SER A 57 14.54 11.82 11.30
C SER A 57 13.22 11.11 11.64
N ALA A 58 12.62 10.40 10.68
CA ALA A 58 11.41 9.64 10.94
C ALA A 58 11.65 8.45 11.87
N ALA A 59 12.76 7.73 11.72
CA ALA A 59 13.17 6.67 12.61
C ALA A 59 13.38 7.17 14.05
N ALA A 60 14.03 8.31 14.23
CA ALA A 60 14.22 8.93 15.55
C ALA A 60 12.87 9.25 16.23
N ARG A 61 11.89 9.83 15.49
CA ARG A 61 10.56 10.07 16.04
C ARG A 61 9.82 8.78 16.42
N LEU A 62 10.01 7.71 15.65
CA LEU A 62 9.46 6.39 16.00
C LEU A 62 10.13 5.79 17.24
N VAL A 63 11.43 6.04 17.44
CA VAL A 63 12.14 5.67 18.68
C VAL A 63 11.57 6.44 19.88
N GLU A 64 11.37 7.75 19.76
CA GLU A 64 10.73 8.58 20.80
C GLU A 64 9.30 8.12 21.15
N LYS A 65 8.56 7.60 20.14
CA LYS A 65 7.23 7.01 20.33
C LYS A 65 7.27 5.58 20.87
N GLY A 66 8.45 4.99 21.06
CA GLY A 66 8.63 3.61 21.53
C GLY A 66 8.23 2.53 20.50
N LEU A 67 8.09 2.87 19.22
CA LEU A 67 7.65 1.97 18.16
C LEU A 67 8.81 1.31 17.39
N VAL A 68 9.99 1.89 17.52
CA VAL A 68 11.24 1.40 16.93
C VAL A 68 12.31 1.46 18.01
N TRP A 69 13.21 0.52 18.00
CA TRP A 69 14.39 0.53 18.81
C TRP A 69 15.64 0.71 17.97
N GLU A 70 16.55 1.58 18.42
CA GLU A 70 17.85 1.78 17.82
C GLU A 70 18.93 1.09 18.65
N SER A 71 19.61 0.12 18.06
CA SER A 71 20.70 -0.62 18.72
C SER A 71 21.99 0.19 18.71
N GLY A 72 22.47 0.55 19.90
CA GLY A 72 23.75 1.23 20.09
C GLY A 72 24.97 0.32 20.24
N VAL A 73 24.82 -1.01 20.16
CA VAL A 73 25.86 -2.00 20.48
C VAL A 73 26.89 -2.18 19.36
N SER A 74 26.57 -1.79 18.13
CA SER A 74 27.47 -1.93 16.97
C SER A 74 28.04 -0.57 16.52
N ARG A 75 29.15 -0.61 15.71
CA ARG A 75 29.73 0.62 15.12
C ARG A 75 28.76 1.41 14.24
N VAL A 76 27.74 0.73 13.73
CA VAL A 76 26.68 1.30 12.90
C VAL A 76 25.36 1.02 13.58
N PRO A 77 24.55 2.05 13.91
CA PRO A 77 23.23 1.85 14.49
C PRO A 77 22.35 0.98 13.60
N LYS A 78 21.54 0.13 14.24
CA LYS A 78 20.55 -0.69 13.55
C LYS A 78 19.19 -0.45 14.17
N TYR A 79 18.15 -0.51 13.32
CA TYR A 79 16.77 -0.23 13.68
C TYR A 79 15.94 -1.51 13.62
N GLU A 80 15.15 -1.76 14.67
CA GLU A 80 14.15 -2.83 14.73
C GLU A 80 12.80 -2.26 15.15
N GLU A 81 11.73 -2.82 14.62
CA GLU A 81 10.38 -2.46 15.01
C GLU A 81 10.01 -3.10 16.35
N ARG A 82 9.21 -2.42 17.15
CA ARG A 82 8.65 -2.90 18.41
C ARG A 82 7.13 -2.93 18.44
N PHE A 83 6.52 -2.33 17.44
CA PHE A 83 5.08 -2.15 17.41
C PHE A 83 4.34 -3.49 17.46
N THR A 84 4.71 -4.45 16.61
CA THR A 84 4.03 -5.76 16.55
C THR A 84 4.34 -6.61 17.76
N HIS A 85 5.58 -6.57 18.25
CA HIS A 85 6.02 -7.33 19.43
C HIS A 85 5.33 -6.86 20.71
N GLU A 86 5.34 -5.55 21.00
CA GLU A 86 4.72 -4.99 22.20
C GLU A 86 3.19 -5.16 22.24
N ARG A 87 2.58 -5.29 21.06
CA ARG A 87 1.13 -5.51 20.92
C ARG A 87 0.77 -6.97 20.71
N SER A 88 1.75 -7.87 20.76
CA SER A 88 1.58 -9.33 20.64
C SER A 88 0.84 -9.72 19.35
N LEU A 89 1.06 -8.95 18.25
CA LEU A 89 0.54 -9.32 16.95
C LEU A 89 1.23 -10.58 16.45
N VAL A 90 0.47 -11.59 16.06
CA VAL A 90 1.05 -12.78 15.47
C VAL A 90 1.39 -12.56 13.98
N PRO A 91 2.21 -13.41 13.35
CA PRO A 91 2.72 -13.18 11.99
C PRO A 91 1.65 -12.87 10.93
N ARG A 92 0.47 -13.47 11.02
CA ARG A 92 -0.64 -13.23 10.09
C ARG A 92 -1.19 -11.81 10.19
N GLU A 93 -1.39 -11.27 11.41
CA GLU A 93 -1.86 -9.91 11.63
C GLU A 93 -0.77 -8.89 11.25
N SER A 94 0.49 -9.18 11.61
CA SER A 94 1.64 -8.35 11.21
C SER A 94 1.79 -8.25 9.70
N ALA A 95 1.58 -9.35 8.96
CA ALA A 95 1.63 -9.37 7.51
C ALA A 95 0.50 -8.53 6.86
N VAL A 96 -0.73 -8.64 7.37
CA VAL A 96 -1.87 -7.83 6.91
C VAL A 96 -1.62 -6.35 7.17
N LEU A 97 -1.24 -6.00 8.39
CA LEU A 97 -0.96 -4.62 8.78
C LEU A 97 0.18 -4.04 7.93
N CYS A 98 1.26 -4.78 7.72
CA CYS A 98 2.37 -4.39 6.86
C CYS A 98 1.91 -3.99 5.45
N VAL A 99 1.05 -4.79 4.83
CA VAL A 99 0.49 -4.47 3.49
C VAL A 99 -0.33 -3.20 3.52
N LEU A 100 -1.16 -2.99 4.55
CA LEU A 100 -1.96 -1.76 4.69
C LEU A 100 -1.08 -0.53 4.88
N LEU A 101 -0.03 -0.60 5.71
CA LEU A 101 0.91 0.49 5.93
C LEU A 101 1.68 0.88 4.66
N LEU A 102 2.12 -0.10 3.87
CA LEU A 102 2.97 0.13 2.71
C LEU A 102 2.19 0.47 1.43
N ARG A 103 0.93 0.07 1.34
CA ARG A 103 0.13 0.19 0.12
C ARG A 103 -1.20 0.93 0.29
N GLY A 104 -1.53 1.34 1.52
CA GLY A 104 -2.82 1.99 1.81
C GLY A 104 -4.01 1.03 1.68
N PRO A 105 -5.21 1.53 1.35
CA PRO A 105 -6.45 0.75 1.40
C PRO A 105 -6.48 -0.43 0.41
N GLN A 106 -6.80 -1.64 0.90
CA GLN A 106 -6.80 -2.89 0.15
C GLN A 106 -8.08 -3.70 0.36
N THR A 107 -8.49 -4.49 -0.63
CA THR A 107 -9.51 -5.54 -0.47
C THR A 107 -8.90 -6.80 0.16
N VAL A 108 -9.73 -7.71 0.68
CA VAL A 108 -9.29 -8.99 1.25
C VAL A 108 -8.49 -9.82 0.23
N GLY A 109 -8.97 -9.86 -1.02
CA GLY A 109 -8.29 -10.57 -2.11
C GLY A 109 -6.93 -9.96 -2.46
N GLU A 110 -6.83 -8.62 -2.50
CA GLU A 110 -5.55 -7.92 -2.72
C GLU A 110 -4.54 -8.20 -1.58
N ILE A 111 -5.00 -8.20 -0.33
CA ILE A 111 -4.15 -8.49 0.84
C ILE A 111 -3.60 -9.92 0.73
N ARG A 112 -4.45 -10.93 0.46
CA ARG A 112 -3.98 -12.31 0.29
C ARG A 112 -2.88 -12.43 -0.76
N GLY A 113 -3.10 -11.83 -1.94
CA GLY A 113 -2.10 -11.89 -3.02
C GLY A 113 -0.79 -11.17 -2.69
N ARG A 114 -0.82 -10.17 -1.79
CA ARG A 114 0.34 -9.33 -1.46
C ARG A 114 1.09 -9.78 -0.21
N THR A 115 0.50 -10.66 0.60
CA THR A 115 1.13 -11.21 1.82
C THR A 115 1.93 -12.48 1.58
N ALA A 116 1.86 -13.12 0.41
CA ALA A 116 2.43 -14.43 0.14
C ALA A 116 3.93 -14.60 0.52
N ARG A 117 4.70 -13.51 0.58
CA ARG A 117 6.11 -13.52 1.03
C ARG A 117 6.29 -13.24 2.52
N LEU A 118 5.24 -12.78 3.20
CA LEU A 118 5.25 -12.39 4.61
C LEU A 118 4.56 -13.47 5.46
N HIS A 119 3.43 -13.97 4.97
CA HIS A 119 2.64 -15.04 5.55
C HIS A 119 1.78 -15.69 4.47
N ASP A 120 1.78 -17.02 4.39
CA ASP A 120 1.00 -17.78 3.41
C ASP A 120 -0.38 -18.11 3.99
N PHE A 121 -1.40 -17.38 3.53
CA PHE A 121 -2.78 -17.60 3.92
C PHE A 121 -3.42 -18.70 3.08
N ALA A 122 -3.97 -19.73 3.70
CA ALA A 122 -4.62 -20.84 3.00
C ALA A 122 -5.86 -20.39 2.20
N ASN A 123 -6.64 -19.47 2.74
CA ASN A 123 -7.89 -18.99 2.14
C ASN A 123 -8.17 -17.51 2.49
N LEU A 124 -9.28 -16.96 1.99
CA LEU A 124 -9.69 -15.58 2.26
C LEU A 124 -10.26 -15.40 3.66
N GLU A 125 -10.83 -16.46 4.23
CA GLU A 125 -11.40 -16.47 5.58
C GLU A 125 -10.32 -16.23 6.65
N GLU A 126 -9.13 -16.78 6.46
CA GLU A 126 -8.00 -16.51 7.36
C GLU A 126 -7.52 -15.05 7.28
N VAL A 127 -7.52 -14.45 6.09
CA VAL A 127 -7.21 -13.03 5.91
C VAL A 127 -8.27 -12.17 6.58
N GLN A 128 -9.55 -12.54 6.41
CA GLN A 128 -10.66 -11.83 7.04
C GLN A 128 -10.56 -11.89 8.56
N ALA A 129 -10.28 -13.05 9.13
CA ALA A 129 -10.10 -13.21 10.58
C ALA A 129 -8.95 -12.33 11.12
N ALA A 130 -7.83 -12.25 10.40
CA ALA A 130 -6.73 -11.36 10.78
C ALA A 130 -7.13 -9.87 10.69
N LEU A 131 -7.91 -9.49 9.70
CA LEU A 131 -8.46 -8.13 9.57
C LEU A 131 -9.44 -7.81 10.69
N ASP A 132 -10.33 -8.75 11.05
CA ASP A 132 -11.31 -8.56 12.11
C ASP A 132 -10.61 -8.31 13.46
N ASN A 133 -9.54 -9.05 13.76
CA ASN A 133 -8.70 -8.81 14.94
C ASN A 133 -8.08 -7.41 14.91
N LEU A 134 -7.50 -7.00 13.77
CA LEU A 134 -6.90 -5.67 13.63
C LEU A 134 -7.93 -4.54 13.77
N VAL A 135 -9.17 -4.77 13.31
CA VAL A 135 -10.28 -3.82 13.47
C VAL A 135 -10.72 -3.74 14.94
N GLU A 136 -10.88 -4.87 15.61
CA GLU A 136 -11.22 -4.94 17.04
C GLU A 136 -10.19 -4.22 17.91
N TRP A 137 -8.90 -4.35 17.57
CA TRP A 137 -7.81 -3.70 18.31
C TRP A 137 -7.58 -2.23 17.91
N GLY A 138 -8.32 -1.73 16.92
CA GLY A 138 -8.22 -0.35 16.46
C GLY A 138 -6.99 -0.04 15.61
N TYR A 139 -6.41 -1.03 14.93
CA TYR A 139 -5.28 -0.84 14.01
C TYR A 139 -5.70 -0.80 12.55
N ALA A 140 -6.89 -1.29 12.22
CA ALA A 140 -7.46 -1.22 10.89
C ALA A 140 -8.92 -0.78 10.93
N GLN A 141 -9.44 -0.35 9.79
CA GLN A 141 -10.83 0.03 9.59
C GLN A 141 -11.32 -0.46 8.23
N GLN A 142 -12.53 -1.02 8.22
CA GLN A 142 -13.23 -1.28 6.98
C GLN A 142 -13.85 0.03 6.46
N LEU A 143 -13.54 0.37 5.21
CA LEU A 143 -14.12 1.53 4.53
C LEU A 143 -15.49 1.20 3.95
N ALA A 144 -16.35 2.22 3.87
CA ALA A 144 -17.61 2.10 3.15
C ALA A 144 -17.36 1.64 1.70
N ARG A 145 -18.24 0.79 1.20
CA ARG A 145 -18.15 0.31 -0.19
C ARG A 145 -18.32 1.48 -1.16
N MET A 146 -17.35 1.66 -2.04
CA MET A 146 -17.46 2.68 -3.09
C MET A 146 -18.50 2.27 -4.16
N PRO A 147 -19.27 3.23 -4.70
CA PRO A 147 -20.19 2.95 -5.80
C PRO A 147 -19.46 2.27 -6.97
N GLY A 148 -20.07 1.18 -7.50
CA GLY A 148 -19.48 0.40 -8.59
C GLY A 148 -18.44 -0.65 -8.19
N HIS A 149 -18.01 -0.70 -6.94
CA HIS A 149 -17.10 -1.74 -6.43
C HIS A 149 -17.85 -2.84 -5.71
N LYS A 150 -17.45 -4.11 -5.94
CA LYS A 150 -18.09 -5.29 -5.32
C LYS A 150 -17.64 -5.52 -3.88
N GLU A 151 -16.42 -5.10 -3.54
CA GLU A 151 -15.77 -5.41 -2.27
C GLU A 151 -15.44 -4.13 -1.49
N SER A 152 -15.51 -4.22 -0.15
CA SER A 152 -15.02 -3.18 0.75
C SER A 152 -13.51 -3.22 0.84
N ARG A 153 -12.89 -2.08 1.11
CA ARG A 153 -11.45 -1.97 1.37
C ARG A 153 -11.19 -1.78 2.86
N TYR A 154 -10.03 -2.20 3.31
CA TYR A 154 -9.53 -1.97 4.65
C TYR A 154 -8.35 -1.02 4.60
N ARG A 155 -8.25 -0.11 5.56
CA ARG A 155 -7.10 0.79 5.75
C ARG A 155 -6.49 0.62 7.14
N ASP A 156 -5.23 1.03 7.30
CA ASP A 156 -4.65 1.23 8.62
C ASP A 156 -5.25 2.48 9.32
N LEU A 157 -5.25 2.49 10.66
CA LEU A 157 -5.65 3.63 11.48
C LEU A 157 -4.45 4.37 12.11
N LEU A 158 -3.23 3.92 11.86
CA LEU A 158 -2.03 4.54 12.43
C LEU A 158 -1.73 5.91 11.79
N ARG A 159 -2.27 6.20 10.62
CA ARG A 159 -2.20 7.53 9.96
C ARG A 159 -3.11 8.59 10.57
N GLY A 160 -3.85 8.26 11.63
CA GLY A 160 -4.93 9.09 12.12
C GLY A 160 -6.15 9.12 11.18
N GLU A 161 -7.14 9.91 11.54
CA GLU A 161 -8.26 10.19 10.64
C GLU A 161 -7.78 11.05 9.48
N VAL A 162 -7.27 10.43 8.43
CA VAL A 162 -7.33 11.05 7.11
C VAL A 162 -8.82 11.00 6.76
N GLU A 163 -9.49 12.14 6.67
CA GLU A 163 -10.82 12.20 6.07
C GLU A 163 -10.81 11.29 4.83
N ALA A 164 -11.69 10.29 4.82
CA ALA A 164 -11.87 9.45 3.64
C ALA A 164 -11.95 10.42 2.45
N PRO A 165 -11.24 10.17 1.33
CA PRO A 165 -11.34 11.07 0.19
C PRO A 165 -12.84 11.21 -0.09
N LYS A 166 -13.35 12.38 0.23
CA LYS A 166 -14.71 12.78 -0.13
C LYS A 166 -14.78 12.49 -1.61
N GLY A 167 -15.80 11.78 -2.04
CA GLY A 167 -15.90 11.19 -3.37
C GLY A 167 -15.45 12.16 -4.50
N PRO A 168 -15.40 11.76 -5.74
CA PRO A 168 -14.71 12.45 -6.84
C PRO A 168 -15.01 13.96 -7.01
N ALA A 169 -15.92 14.51 -6.22
CA ALA A 169 -16.29 15.94 -6.23
C ALA A 169 -15.32 16.86 -5.45
N ASP A 170 -14.45 16.35 -4.55
CA ASP A 170 -13.58 17.19 -3.70
C ASP A 170 -12.06 16.99 -3.93
N LEU A 171 -11.68 16.17 -4.90
CA LEU A 171 -10.32 16.25 -5.43
C LEU A 171 -10.24 17.62 -6.19
N LYS A 172 -9.70 18.65 -5.52
CA LYS A 172 -9.02 19.71 -6.28
C LYS A 172 -7.91 19.00 -7.03
N LEU A 173 -8.19 18.64 -8.28
CA LEU A 173 -7.16 18.25 -9.23
C LEU A 173 -6.05 19.30 -9.12
N PRO A 174 -4.77 18.90 -9.01
CA PRO A 174 -3.71 19.87 -9.22
C PRO A 174 -4.04 20.60 -10.52
N ASP A 175 -3.82 21.91 -10.57
CA ASP A 175 -4.05 22.71 -11.79
C ASP A 175 -3.26 22.03 -12.93
N ILE A 176 -3.96 21.16 -13.67
CA ILE A 176 -3.37 20.49 -14.83
C ILE A 176 -3.22 21.58 -15.87
N PRO A 177 -2.02 21.86 -16.36
CA PRO A 177 -1.83 22.89 -17.38
C PRO A 177 -2.78 22.64 -18.55
N PRO A 178 -3.40 23.68 -19.14
CA PRO A 178 -4.35 23.53 -20.26
C PRO A 178 -3.80 22.66 -21.41
N ILE A 179 -2.49 22.61 -21.58
CA ILE A 179 -1.79 21.76 -22.55
C ILE A 179 -1.93 20.26 -22.22
N GLU A 180 -1.93 19.85 -20.95
CA GLU A 180 -2.10 18.45 -20.57
C GLU A 180 -3.57 18.01 -20.72
N ILE A 181 -4.52 18.87 -20.41
CA ILE A 181 -5.95 18.61 -20.63
C ILE A 181 -6.21 18.38 -22.13
N ALA A 182 -5.73 19.25 -23.00
CA ALA A 182 -5.86 19.09 -24.44
C ALA A 182 -5.14 17.85 -25.01
N ARG A 183 -4.13 17.34 -24.30
CA ARG A 183 -3.41 16.12 -24.67
C ARG A 183 -4.20 14.87 -24.25
N ILE A 184 -4.84 14.89 -23.08
CA ILE A 184 -5.73 13.84 -22.61
C ILE A 184 -6.95 13.71 -23.53
N GLU A 185 -7.63 14.81 -23.85
CA GLU A 185 -8.76 14.82 -24.78
C GLU A 185 -8.40 14.25 -26.16
N LYS A 186 -7.21 14.55 -26.69
CA LYS A 186 -6.71 13.96 -27.94
C LYS A 186 -6.48 12.45 -27.85
N VAL A 187 -5.98 11.98 -26.72
CA VAL A 187 -5.75 10.54 -26.49
C VAL A 187 -7.10 9.81 -26.35
N GLU A 188 -8.03 10.36 -25.60
CA GLU A 188 -9.38 9.81 -25.46
C GLU A 188 -10.09 9.70 -26.81
N ALA A 189 -10.08 10.76 -27.62
CA ALA A 189 -10.65 10.75 -28.96
C ALA A 189 -9.93 9.77 -29.93
N ALA A 190 -8.65 9.50 -29.70
CA ALA A 190 -7.93 8.48 -30.48
C ALA A 190 -8.30 7.07 -30.04
N VAL A 191 -8.49 6.83 -28.74
CA VAL A 191 -8.94 5.55 -28.21
C VAL A 191 -10.34 5.22 -28.68
N GLU A 192 -11.28 6.16 -28.65
CA GLU A 192 -12.64 5.96 -29.16
C GLU A 192 -12.66 5.61 -30.65
N ARG A 193 -11.83 6.28 -31.47
CA ARG A 193 -11.71 5.96 -32.89
C ARG A 193 -11.17 4.53 -33.09
N MET A 194 -10.12 4.16 -32.40
CA MET A 194 -9.56 2.80 -32.50
C MET A 194 -10.56 1.74 -32.06
N GLN A 195 -11.33 1.97 -31.02
CA GLN A 195 -12.37 1.05 -30.55
C GLN A 195 -13.44 0.85 -31.64
N LYS A 196 -13.85 1.92 -32.31
CA LYS A 196 -14.83 1.84 -33.40
C LYS A 196 -14.26 1.08 -34.60
N GLU A 197 -13.02 1.37 -35.00
CA GLU A 197 -12.35 0.65 -36.11
C GLU A 197 -12.21 -0.85 -35.81
N ILE A 198 -11.91 -1.22 -34.56
CA ILE A 198 -11.85 -2.64 -34.14
C ILE A 198 -13.23 -3.30 -34.24
N GLU A 199 -14.30 -2.62 -33.85
CA GLU A 199 -15.66 -3.16 -33.94
C GLU A 199 -16.12 -3.30 -35.39
N ASP A 200 -15.80 -2.33 -36.25
CA ASP A 200 -16.07 -2.38 -37.69
C ASP A 200 -15.29 -3.53 -38.36
N LEU A 201 -14.01 -3.71 -38.00
CA LEU A 201 -13.19 -4.83 -38.48
C LEU A 201 -13.72 -6.20 -38.01
N LYS A 202 -14.16 -6.33 -36.77
CA LYS A 202 -14.79 -7.55 -36.27
C LYS A 202 -16.04 -7.89 -37.06
N THR A 203 -16.90 -6.89 -37.29
CA THR A 203 -18.14 -7.05 -38.05
C THR A 203 -17.86 -7.46 -39.50
N ALA A 204 -16.88 -6.84 -40.15
CA ALA A 204 -16.44 -7.17 -41.49
C ALA A 204 -15.85 -8.60 -41.56
N PHE A 205 -15.04 -8.97 -40.57
CA PHE A 205 -14.47 -10.30 -40.47
C PHE A 205 -15.53 -11.40 -40.28
N GLU A 206 -16.53 -11.14 -39.42
CA GLU A 206 -17.67 -12.05 -39.24
C GLU A 206 -18.51 -12.20 -40.48
N THR A 207 -18.73 -11.10 -41.22
CA THR A 207 -19.44 -11.12 -42.48
C THR A 207 -18.68 -11.90 -43.56
N PHE A 208 -17.34 -11.71 -43.63
CA PHE A 208 -16.47 -12.45 -44.51
C PHE A 208 -16.46 -13.96 -44.22
N LYS A 209 -16.37 -14.32 -42.92
CA LYS A 209 -16.42 -15.70 -42.47
C LYS A 209 -17.71 -16.42 -42.90
N LYS A 210 -18.85 -15.76 -42.83
CA LYS A 210 -20.17 -16.29 -43.26
C LYS A 210 -20.29 -16.53 -44.78
N GLN A 211 -19.36 -16.04 -45.61
CA GLN A 211 -19.34 -16.29 -47.06
C GLN A 211 -18.64 -17.62 -47.40
N PHE A 212 -17.96 -18.23 -46.43
CA PHE A 212 -17.21 -19.49 -46.64
C PHE A 212 -17.78 -20.67 -45.80
N ASP A 213 -18.81 -20.44 -45.00
CA ASP A 213 -19.63 -21.47 -44.38
C ASP A 213 -20.91 -21.70 -45.21
#